data_a0accfa0d98246be024ea8342401bc48
#
_entry.id   a0accfa0d98246be024ea8342401bc48
#
_cell.length_a   1.000
_cell.length_b   1.000
_cell.length_c   1.000
_cell.angle_alpha   90.00
_cell.angle_beta   90.00
_cell.angle_gamma   90.00
#
_symmetry.space_group_name_H-M   'P 1'
#
loop_
_entity.id
_entity.type
_entity.pdbx_description
1 polymer ?
#
loop_
_entity_poly.entity_id
_entity_poly.type
_entity_poly.pdbx_seq_one_letter_code
_entity_poly.pdbx_strand_id
1 'polypeptide(L)'
;MKQGQRNNFDALRLMGAFLVLISHQFALSGRWEPRLVGDHSFGNLGVLIFFSISGYLVTASWLKDPSILRFTARRALRLMPALCVSVPLTLAVIVALGLTGFPENPRHLTNGSLWTIKYEVCCYALLLVAGVATWRPSIVLAVGIFGYFVISGLQSGTSILAFFGLFFAAGSLLRAYPYLCKPLPTLLFLVAGYALLLIDQTKLGLAFVVPSLTIAIGLQSWAGLRDISRIGDLSYGIYIYAWPVQQIGVALMGRQTPYLELLSITVPSTLVLAAASWHLVEKRALRFKPSQRHQNVEAGGVNVVPEG
;
A
#
# COMPACT_ATOMS: atom_id res chain seq x y z
N MET A 1 -13.09 -13.72 12.04
CA MET A 1 -13.84 -12.52 11.59
C MET A 1 -15.10 -13.04 10.94
N LYS A 2 -16.26 -12.72 11.48
CA LYS A 2 -17.57 -13.06 10.88
C LYS A 2 -17.62 -12.47 9.47
N GLN A 3 -18.11 -13.25 8.49
CA GLN A 3 -18.41 -12.79 7.14
C GLN A 3 -19.28 -11.52 7.25
N GLY A 4 -18.79 -10.36 6.77
CA GLY A 4 -19.60 -9.16 6.67
C GLY A 4 -19.14 -7.92 7.44
N GLN A 5 -18.07 -7.96 8.22
CA GLN A 5 -17.57 -6.71 8.82
C GLN A 5 -16.80 -5.91 7.75
N ARG A 6 -17.55 -5.08 7.01
CA ARG A 6 -16.99 -4.09 6.08
C ARG A 6 -16.23 -3.04 6.92
N ASN A 7 -15.05 -2.70 6.47
CA ASN A 7 -14.14 -1.74 7.10
C ASN A 7 -13.79 -0.63 6.11
N ASN A 8 -13.09 0.41 6.56
CA ASN A 8 -12.76 1.55 5.72
C ASN A 8 -11.44 1.40 4.96
N PHE A 9 -10.76 0.23 4.98
CA PHE A 9 -9.45 0.09 4.33
C PHE A 9 -9.50 0.33 2.83
N ASP A 10 -10.57 -0.09 2.14
CA ASP A 10 -10.69 0.12 0.70
C ASP A 10 -10.84 1.61 0.37
N ALA A 11 -11.56 2.36 1.20
CA ALA A 11 -11.68 3.81 1.07
C ALA A 11 -10.32 4.52 1.28
N LEU A 12 -9.56 4.11 2.29
CA LEU A 12 -8.23 4.67 2.57
C LEU A 12 -7.24 4.35 1.45
N ARG A 13 -7.30 3.17 0.86
CA ARG A 13 -6.50 2.82 -0.31
C ARG A 13 -6.88 3.67 -1.52
N LEU A 14 -8.18 3.83 -1.76
CA LEU A 14 -8.66 4.68 -2.84
C LEU A 14 -8.19 6.13 -2.65
N MET A 15 -8.32 6.67 -1.45
CA MET A 15 -7.79 7.99 -1.09
C MET A 15 -6.27 8.07 -1.34
N GLY A 16 -5.50 7.09 -0.88
CA GLY A 16 -4.05 7.03 -1.12
C GLY A 16 -3.71 7.04 -2.61
N ALA A 17 -4.46 6.29 -3.45
CA ALA A 17 -4.27 6.27 -4.90
C ALA A 17 -4.54 7.64 -5.54
N PHE A 18 -5.58 8.34 -5.11
CA PHE A 18 -5.88 9.70 -5.58
C PHE A 18 -4.83 10.72 -5.13
N LEU A 19 -4.32 10.63 -3.90
CA LEU A 19 -3.23 11.49 -3.44
C LEU A 19 -1.99 11.32 -4.33
N VAL A 20 -1.65 10.08 -4.68
CA VAL A 20 -0.54 9.80 -5.60
C VAL A 20 -0.82 10.33 -7.00
N LEU A 21 -2.02 10.11 -7.55
CA LEU A 21 -2.41 10.59 -8.87
C LEU A 21 -2.32 12.12 -8.96
N ILE A 22 -2.91 12.85 -8.00
CA ILE A 22 -2.89 14.31 -7.95
C ILE A 22 -1.44 14.82 -7.86
N SER A 23 -0.63 14.22 -7.00
CA SER A 23 0.78 14.53 -6.81
C SER A 23 1.59 14.35 -8.11
N HIS A 24 1.44 13.23 -8.78
CA HIS A 24 2.13 12.94 -10.03
C HIS A 24 1.82 13.95 -11.14
N GLN A 25 0.61 14.49 -11.18
CA GLN A 25 0.25 15.49 -12.19
C GLN A 25 1.05 16.79 -12.03
N PHE A 26 1.38 17.21 -10.80
CA PHE A 26 2.27 18.35 -10.58
C PHE A 26 3.65 18.09 -11.15
N ALA A 27 4.27 16.95 -10.81
CA ALA A 27 5.60 16.58 -11.27
C ALA A 27 5.68 16.49 -12.80
N LEU A 28 4.72 15.80 -13.42
CA LEU A 28 4.69 15.61 -14.88
C LEU A 28 4.42 16.90 -15.67
N SER A 29 3.67 17.85 -15.07
CA SER A 29 3.45 19.16 -15.67
C SER A 29 4.60 20.14 -15.42
N GLY A 30 5.68 19.73 -14.72
CA GLY A 30 6.79 20.60 -14.34
C GLY A 30 6.39 21.70 -13.35
N ARG A 31 5.33 21.49 -12.58
CA ARG A 31 4.80 22.45 -11.60
C ARG A 31 5.30 22.12 -10.20
N TRP A 32 5.40 23.15 -9.36
CA TRP A 32 5.71 22.94 -7.95
C TRP A 32 4.62 22.12 -7.26
N GLU A 33 5.02 21.02 -6.64
CA GLU A 33 4.14 20.15 -5.88
C GLU A 33 4.01 20.63 -4.42
N PRO A 34 2.78 20.86 -3.90
CA PRO A 34 2.59 21.22 -2.51
C PRO A 34 3.14 20.16 -1.55
N ARG A 35 3.93 20.62 -0.58
CA ARG A 35 4.46 19.74 0.48
C ARG A 35 3.52 19.72 1.68
N LEU A 36 3.37 18.57 2.31
CA LEU A 36 2.54 18.40 3.48
C LEU A 36 3.32 18.66 4.78
N VAL A 37 4.45 17.96 4.94
CA VAL A 37 5.32 18.07 6.11
C VAL A 37 6.77 17.86 5.66
N GLY A 38 7.67 18.78 5.97
CA GLY A 38 9.06 18.73 5.52
C GLY A 38 9.13 18.56 3.99
N ASP A 39 9.88 17.58 3.53
CA ASP A 39 10.02 17.29 2.10
C ASP A 39 8.98 16.29 1.56
N HIS A 40 7.98 15.91 2.37
CA HIS A 40 6.98 14.92 1.99
C HIS A 40 5.76 15.56 1.34
N SER A 41 5.46 15.13 0.12
CA SER A 41 4.29 15.54 -0.65
C SER A 41 3.03 14.73 -0.30
N PHE A 42 1.87 15.14 -0.84
CA PHE A 42 0.64 14.38 -0.72
C PHE A 42 0.74 12.99 -1.36
N GLY A 43 1.48 12.85 -2.47
CA GLY A 43 1.72 11.56 -3.10
C GLY A 43 2.56 10.65 -2.22
N ASN A 44 3.56 11.19 -1.55
CA ASN A 44 4.33 10.43 -0.57
C ASN A 44 3.41 9.93 0.55
N LEU A 45 2.53 10.78 1.12
CA LEU A 45 1.55 10.36 2.12
C LEU A 45 0.68 9.19 1.62
N GLY A 46 0.21 9.25 0.36
CA GLY A 46 -0.56 8.15 -0.24
C GLY A 46 0.20 6.82 -0.21
N VAL A 47 1.50 6.84 -0.55
CA VAL A 47 2.37 5.65 -0.48
C VAL A 47 2.55 5.16 0.96
N LEU A 48 2.75 6.07 1.93
CA LEU A 48 2.88 5.69 3.35
C LEU A 48 1.61 5.02 3.89
N ILE A 49 0.43 5.48 3.48
CA ILE A 49 -0.86 4.85 3.78
C ILE A 49 -0.91 3.43 3.20
N PHE A 50 -0.48 3.23 1.95
CA PHE A 50 -0.42 1.90 1.34
C PHE A 50 0.49 0.94 2.11
N PHE A 51 1.71 1.36 2.48
CA PHE A 51 2.62 0.52 3.25
C PHE A 51 2.06 0.18 4.63
N SER A 52 1.40 1.12 5.30
CA SER A 52 0.77 0.90 6.61
C SER A 52 -0.36 -0.15 6.52
N ILE A 53 -1.27 0.00 5.55
CA ILE A 53 -2.37 -0.95 5.31
C ILE A 53 -1.81 -2.31 4.88
N SER A 54 -0.80 -2.31 4.01
CA SER A 54 -0.16 -3.53 3.52
C SER A 54 0.45 -4.32 4.67
N GLY A 55 1.22 -3.66 5.56
CA GLY A 55 1.78 -4.28 6.76
C GLY A 55 0.71 -4.93 7.64
N TYR A 56 -0.39 -4.22 7.88
CA TYR A 56 -1.50 -4.74 8.70
C TYR A 56 -2.18 -5.96 8.06
N LEU A 57 -2.60 -5.86 6.80
CA LEU A 57 -3.38 -6.90 6.13
C LEU A 57 -2.54 -8.10 5.69
N VAL A 58 -1.29 -7.89 5.32
CA VAL A 58 -0.38 -8.98 4.92
C VAL A 58 0.01 -9.81 6.13
N THR A 59 0.28 -9.18 7.27
CA THR A 59 0.50 -9.86 8.55
C THR A 59 -0.75 -10.64 8.99
N ALA A 60 -1.95 -10.05 8.83
CA ALA A 60 -3.19 -10.78 9.10
C ALA A 60 -3.33 -12.05 8.25
N SER A 61 -2.91 -11.98 6.99
CA SER A 61 -2.92 -13.14 6.08
C SER A 61 -1.93 -14.22 6.50
N TRP A 62 -0.73 -13.84 6.96
CA TRP A 62 0.27 -14.78 7.46
C TRP A 62 -0.17 -15.45 8.77
N LEU A 63 -0.57 -14.66 9.76
CA LEU A 63 -1.00 -15.16 11.07
C LEU A 63 -2.20 -16.12 10.99
N LYS A 64 -3.07 -15.93 9.99
CA LYS A 64 -4.23 -16.80 9.78
C LYS A 64 -3.86 -18.11 9.10
N ASP A 65 -2.86 -18.10 8.23
CA ASP A 65 -2.46 -19.27 7.42
C ASP A 65 -0.96 -19.17 7.07
N PRO A 66 -0.08 -19.65 7.97
CA PRO A 66 1.38 -19.55 7.84
C PRO A 66 1.91 -20.59 6.84
N SER A 67 1.58 -20.44 5.58
CA SER A 67 2.04 -21.30 4.49
C SER A 67 2.77 -20.45 3.45
N ILE A 68 4.05 -20.73 3.20
CA ILE A 68 4.91 -20.03 2.24
C ILE A 68 4.24 -19.97 0.87
N LEU A 69 3.84 -21.13 0.33
CA LEU A 69 3.27 -21.23 -1.01
C LEU A 69 1.95 -20.44 -1.13
N ARG A 70 1.03 -20.61 -0.19
CA ARG A 70 -0.26 -19.91 -0.22
C ARG A 70 -0.10 -18.41 0.05
N PHE A 71 0.82 -18.02 0.93
CA PHE A 71 1.15 -16.63 1.16
C PHE A 71 1.67 -15.96 -0.12
N THR A 72 2.69 -16.55 -0.75
CA THR A 72 3.30 -16.02 -2.00
C THR A 72 2.28 -15.99 -3.14
N ALA A 73 1.49 -17.05 -3.34
CA ALA A 73 0.45 -17.09 -4.36
C ALA A 73 -0.60 -15.98 -4.16
N ARG A 74 -1.02 -15.72 -2.91
CA ARG A 74 -1.97 -14.63 -2.62
C ARG A 74 -1.41 -13.24 -2.93
N ARG A 75 -0.11 -13.02 -2.76
CA ARG A 75 0.55 -11.74 -3.09
C ARG A 75 0.79 -11.62 -4.59
N ALA A 76 1.27 -12.69 -5.23
CA ALA A 76 1.46 -12.72 -6.68
C ALA A 76 0.14 -12.45 -7.43
N LEU A 77 -0.96 -13.13 -7.08
CA LEU A 77 -2.28 -12.91 -7.67
C LEU A 77 -2.86 -11.50 -7.39
N ARG A 78 -2.33 -10.79 -6.41
CA ARG A 78 -2.72 -9.40 -6.13
C ARG A 78 -1.99 -8.40 -7.03
N LEU A 79 -0.70 -8.63 -7.31
CA LEU A 79 0.15 -7.68 -8.01
C LEU A 79 0.32 -8.01 -9.50
N MET A 80 0.65 -9.28 -9.83
CA MET A 80 1.07 -9.68 -11.17
C MET A 80 0.02 -9.48 -12.27
N PRO A 81 -1.27 -9.81 -12.10
CA PRO A 81 -2.23 -9.75 -13.19
C PRO A 81 -2.33 -8.35 -13.81
N ALA A 82 -2.45 -7.32 -13.00
CA ALA A 82 -2.54 -5.96 -13.50
C ALA A 82 -1.19 -5.44 -14.04
N LEU A 83 -0.05 -5.83 -13.45
CA LEU A 83 1.27 -5.49 -13.98
C LEU A 83 1.52 -6.11 -15.36
N CYS A 84 1.14 -7.38 -15.55
CA CYS A 84 1.27 -8.06 -16.84
C CYS A 84 0.44 -7.40 -17.97
N VAL A 85 -0.56 -6.61 -17.64
CA VAL A 85 -1.34 -5.84 -18.60
C VAL A 85 -0.83 -4.41 -18.73
N SER A 86 -0.57 -3.73 -17.60
CA SER A 86 -0.22 -2.31 -17.61
C SER A 86 1.15 -2.04 -18.26
N VAL A 87 2.14 -2.90 -18.03
CA VAL A 87 3.49 -2.72 -18.59
C VAL A 87 3.51 -2.87 -20.11
N PRO A 88 3.01 -3.97 -20.70
CA PRO A 88 2.94 -4.10 -22.17
C PRO A 88 2.05 -3.03 -22.80
N LEU A 89 0.92 -2.67 -22.19
CA LEU A 89 0.05 -1.61 -22.69
C LEU A 89 0.78 -0.26 -22.76
N THR A 90 1.51 0.09 -21.71
CA THR A 90 2.33 1.32 -21.68
C THR A 90 3.38 1.31 -22.78
N LEU A 91 4.10 0.18 -22.96
CA LEU A 91 5.09 0.03 -24.04
C LEU A 91 4.45 0.15 -25.42
N ALA A 92 3.31 -0.51 -25.63
CA ALA A 92 2.60 -0.44 -26.91
C ALA A 92 2.18 0.99 -27.26
N VAL A 93 1.71 1.76 -26.29
CA VAL A 93 1.34 3.17 -26.49
C VAL A 93 2.58 4.04 -26.79
N ILE A 94 3.70 3.84 -26.09
CA ILE A 94 4.96 4.54 -26.38
C ILE A 94 5.38 4.32 -27.83
N VAL A 95 5.34 3.08 -28.30
CA VAL A 95 5.71 2.72 -29.67
C VAL A 95 4.69 3.30 -30.68
N ALA A 96 3.39 3.13 -30.44
CA ALA A 96 2.33 3.59 -31.33
C ALA A 96 2.32 5.11 -31.55
N LEU A 97 2.66 5.88 -30.51
CA LEU A 97 2.74 7.34 -30.58
C LEU A 97 4.11 7.85 -31.02
N GLY A 98 5.06 6.95 -31.35
CA GLY A 98 6.43 7.34 -31.75
C GLY A 98 7.21 8.04 -30.64
N LEU A 99 6.85 7.82 -29.37
CA LEU A 99 7.53 8.42 -28.23
C LEU A 99 8.83 7.64 -27.96
N THR A 100 9.90 8.38 -27.65
CA THR A 100 11.20 7.77 -27.27
C THR A 100 11.25 7.29 -25.82
N GLY A 101 10.10 7.30 -25.15
CA GLY A 101 9.92 7.04 -23.73
C GLY A 101 9.43 8.29 -23.01
N PHE A 102 9.34 8.19 -21.71
CA PHE A 102 8.92 9.30 -20.86
C PHE A 102 10.13 9.79 -20.05
N PRO A 103 10.66 11.01 -20.32
CA PRO A 103 11.88 11.52 -19.68
C PRO A 103 11.81 11.57 -18.14
N GLU A 104 10.61 11.73 -17.60
CA GLU A 104 10.34 11.80 -16.15
C GLU A 104 10.38 10.43 -15.47
N ASN A 105 10.40 9.35 -16.22
CA ASN A 105 10.48 8.01 -15.63
C ASN A 105 11.84 7.77 -14.99
N PRO A 106 11.89 7.11 -13.84
CA PRO A 106 13.12 6.57 -13.32
C PRO A 106 13.80 5.68 -14.37
N ARG A 107 15.13 5.72 -14.42
CA ARG A 107 15.91 4.91 -15.39
C ARG A 107 15.48 3.45 -15.34
N HIS A 108 15.28 2.85 -16.51
CA HIS A 108 14.85 1.44 -16.69
C HIS A 108 13.41 1.11 -16.27
N LEU A 109 12.54 2.11 -16.03
CA LEU A 109 11.13 1.88 -15.78
C LEU A 109 10.27 2.48 -16.89
N THR A 110 9.30 1.71 -17.37
CA THR A 110 8.31 2.19 -18.35
C THR A 110 7.20 3.04 -17.71
N ASN A 111 7.04 2.93 -16.39
CA ASN A 111 6.01 3.59 -15.62
C ASN A 111 6.59 4.03 -14.27
N GLY A 112 6.55 5.34 -14.03
CA GLY A 112 7.12 5.96 -12.84
C GLY A 112 6.45 5.57 -11.52
N SER A 113 5.23 5.02 -11.55
CA SER A 113 4.59 4.52 -10.31
C SER A 113 5.18 3.20 -9.81
N LEU A 114 5.83 2.41 -10.69
CA LEU A 114 6.23 1.04 -10.36
C LEU A 114 7.44 0.93 -9.41
N TRP A 115 8.17 2.02 -9.22
CA TRP A 115 9.41 1.99 -8.42
C TRP A 115 9.19 1.61 -6.95
N THR A 116 8.00 1.85 -6.39
CA THR A 116 7.69 1.50 -4.99
C THR A 116 7.31 0.03 -4.82
N ILE A 117 6.83 -0.63 -5.88
CA ILE A 117 6.37 -2.04 -5.82
C ILE A 117 7.51 -2.98 -5.41
N LYS A 118 8.75 -2.72 -5.85
CA LYS A 118 9.90 -3.50 -5.42
C LYS A 118 10.10 -3.47 -3.89
N TYR A 119 9.87 -2.33 -3.25
CA TYR A 119 9.99 -2.20 -1.80
C TYR A 119 8.83 -2.89 -1.07
N GLU A 120 7.64 -2.87 -1.65
CA GLU A 120 6.50 -3.63 -1.12
C GLU A 120 6.78 -5.14 -1.18
N VAL A 121 7.28 -5.65 -2.30
CA VAL A 121 7.68 -7.06 -2.45
C VAL A 121 8.81 -7.42 -1.48
N CYS A 122 9.81 -6.55 -1.27
CA CYS A 122 10.84 -6.74 -0.26
C CYS A 122 10.24 -6.84 1.16
N CYS A 123 9.30 -5.98 1.52
CA CYS A 123 8.61 -6.06 2.81
C CYS A 123 7.83 -7.37 2.98
N TYR A 124 7.20 -7.89 1.91
CA TYR A 124 6.55 -9.21 1.93
C TYR A 124 7.54 -10.34 2.17
N ALA A 125 8.70 -10.29 1.50
CA ALA A 125 9.76 -11.28 1.67
C ALA A 125 10.34 -11.24 3.11
N LEU A 126 10.60 -10.04 3.64
CA LEU A 126 11.09 -9.86 5.01
C LEU A 126 10.10 -10.39 6.05
N LEU A 127 8.79 -10.11 5.89
CA LEU A 127 7.77 -10.67 6.77
C LEU A 127 7.69 -12.19 6.66
N LEU A 128 7.80 -12.73 5.44
CA LEU A 128 7.80 -14.17 5.20
C LEU A 128 8.99 -14.85 5.89
N VAL A 129 10.20 -14.33 5.71
CA VAL A 129 11.42 -14.83 6.36
C VAL A 129 11.28 -14.78 7.89
N ALA A 130 10.85 -13.63 8.44
CA ALA A 130 10.59 -13.50 9.86
C ALA A 130 9.51 -14.48 10.35
N GLY A 131 8.46 -14.70 9.55
CA GLY A 131 7.37 -15.60 9.89
C GLY A 131 7.72 -17.08 9.87
N VAL A 132 8.71 -17.46 9.06
CA VAL A 132 9.27 -18.82 9.06
C VAL A 132 10.27 -19.01 10.20
N ALA A 133 11.07 -17.98 10.49
CA ALA A 133 12.14 -18.05 11.48
C ALA A 133 11.66 -17.92 12.92
N THR A 134 10.49 -17.30 13.17
CA THR A 134 10.04 -17.00 14.54
C THR A 134 8.52 -17.01 14.69
N TRP A 135 8.05 -17.26 15.90
CA TRP A 135 6.65 -17.14 16.29
C TRP A 135 6.20 -15.67 16.53
N ARG A 136 7.14 -14.72 16.55
CA ARG A 136 6.88 -13.27 16.69
C ARG A 136 7.39 -12.46 15.49
N PRO A 137 6.91 -12.73 14.27
CA PRO A 137 7.47 -12.14 13.05
C PRO A 137 7.40 -10.62 13.03
N SER A 138 6.35 -10.02 13.58
CA SER A 138 6.18 -8.56 13.59
C SER A 138 7.21 -7.85 14.45
N ILE A 139 7.66 -8.45 15.57
CA ILE A 139 8.71 -7.86 16.42
C ILE A 139 10.04 -7.93 15.69
N VAL A 140 10.41 -9.10 15.17
CA VAL A 140 11.68 -9.29 14.46
C VAL A 140 11.76 -8.38 13.24
N LEU A 141 10.66 -8.28 12.48
CA LEU A 141 10.57 -7.37 11.36
C LEU A 141 10.75 -5.90 11.80
N ALA A 142 10.08 -5.47 12.86
CA ALA A 142 10.16 -4.09 13.34
C ALA A 142 11.56 -3.73 13.86
N VAL A 143 12.17 -4.61 14.65
CA VAL A 143 13.53 -4.42 15.16
C VAL A 143 14.54 -4.40 14.00
N GLY A 144 14.45 -5.34 13.05
CA GLY A 144 15.34 -5.39 11.90
C GLY A 144 15.24 -4.17 11.00
N ILE A 145 14.01 -3.74 10.67
CA ILE A 145 13.77 -2.55 9.85
C ILE A 145 14.22 -1.27 10.57
N PHE A 146 13.92 -1.13 11.86
CA PHE A 146 14.34 0.03 12.64
C PHE A 146 15.87 0.09 12.76
N GLY A 147 16.52 -1.05 13.04
CA GLY A 147 17.98 -1.14 13.05
C GLY A 147 18.60 -0.74 11.71
N TYR A 148 18.04 -1.25 10.60
CA TYR A 148 18.49 -0.86 9.26
C TYR A 148 18.22 0.63 8.96
N PHE A 149 17.12 1.19 9.44
CA PHE A 149 16.83 2.63 9.32
C PHE A 149 17.90 3.46 10.02
N VAL A 150 18.27 3.12 11.26
CA VAL A 150 19.32 3.82 12.02
C VAL A 150 20.67 3.69 11.33
N ILE A 151 21.08 2.47 10.99
CA ILE A 151 22.39 2.21 10.36
C ILE A 151 22.51 2.94 9.02
N SER A 152 21.50 2.86 8.16
CA SER A 152 21.53 3.55 6.86
C SER A 152 21.55 5.08 7.01
N GLY A 153 20.87 5.61 8.02
CA GLY A 153 20.89 7.04 8.33
C GLY A 153 22.27 7.55 8.78
N LEU A 154 23.02 6.72 9.52
CA LEU A 154 24.35 7.04 9.98
C LEU A 154 25.42 6.97 8.87
N GLN A 155 25.23 6.08 7.87
CA GLN A 155 26.24 5.82 6.84
C GLN A 155 26.17 6.76 5.64
N SER A 156 25.00 6.88 5.02
CA SER A 156 24.88 7.53 3.71
C SER A 156 23.53 8.20 3.45
N GLY A 157 22.72 8.34 4.48
CA GLY A 157 21.33 8.78 4.37
C GLY A 157 20.35 7.61 4.40
N THR A 158 19.16 7.90 4.87
CA THR A 158 18.12 6.88 5.11
C THR A 158 17.77 6.11 3.84
N SER A 159 17.94 4.79 3.87
CA SER A 159 17.50 3.89 2.80
C SER A 159 16.00 4.02 2.57
N ILE A 160 15.59 4.05 1.29
CA ILE A 160 14.16 4.10 0.90
C ILE A 160 13.42 2.84 1.39
N LEU A 161 14.06 1.68 1.34
CA LEU A 161 13.49 0.43 1.88
C LEU A 161 13.27 0.53 3.38
N ALA A 162 14.25 1.07 4.12
CA ALA A 162 14.13 1.25 5.55
C ALA A 162 13.00 2.23 5.88
N PHE A 163 12.91 3.35 5.15
CA PHE A 163 11.86 4.34 5.35
C PHE A 163 10.45 3.77 5.14
N PHE A 164 10.16 3.21 3.98
CA PHE A 164 8.85 2.58 3.74
C PHE A 164 8.60 1.36 4.62
N GLY A 165 9.66 0.62 4.92
CA GLY A 165 9.62 -0.52 5.82
C GLY A 165 9.13 -0.17 7.22
N LEU A 166 9.44 1.02 7.75
CA LEU A 166 8.92 1.48 9.06
C LEU A 166 7.39 1.49 9.08
N PHE A 167 6.74 1.99 8.03
CA PHE A 167 5.28 2.05 7.93
C PHE A 167 4.67 0.64 7.81
N PHE A 168 5.30 -0.22 7.03
CA PHE A 168 4.89 -1.62 6.90
C PHE A 168 5.07 -2.35 8.24
N ALA A 169 6.19 -2.20 8.91
CA ALA A 169 6.47 -2.83 10.20
C ALA A 169 5.53 -2.33 11.31
N ALA A 170 5.23 -1.01 11.33
CA ALA A 170 4.26 -0.44 12.24
C ALA A 170 2.86 -1.04 12.02
N GLY A 171 2.39 -1.12 10.77
CA GLY A 171 1.14 -1.81 10.42
C GLY A 171 1.13 -3.28 10.84
N SER A 172 2.25 -3.99 10.68
CA SER A 172 2.44 -5.38 11.12
C SER A 172 2.33 -5.51 12.64
N LEU A 173 2.95 -4.61 13.41
CA LEU A 173 2.85 -4.58 14.87
C LEU A 173 1.42 -4.32 15.34
N LEU A 174 0.75 -3.32 14.77
CA LEU A 174 -0.65 -3.01 15.08
C LEU A 174 -1.58 -4.19 14.81
N ARG A 175 -1.27 -5.04 13.82
CA ARG A 175 -2.03 -6.27 13.56
C ARG A 175 -1.72 -7.37 14.55
N ALA A 176 -0.47 -7.55 14.93
CA ALA A 176 -0.04 -8.60 15.86
C ALA A 176 -0.48 -8.30 17.30
N TYR A 177 -0.57 -7.02 17.65
CA TYR A 177 -0.91 -6.53 18.98
C TYR A 177 -2.13 -5.60 18.95
N PRO A 178 -3.36 -6.13 18.83
CA PRO A 178 -4.57 -5.32 18.64
C PRO A 178 -4.86 -4.33 19.77
N TYR A 179 -4.32 -4.54 20.96
CA TYR A 179 -4.44 -3.58 22.07
C TYR A 179 -3.79 -2.22 21.78
N LEU A 180 -2.80 -2.18 20.86
CA LEU A 180 -2.18 -0.95 20.40
C LEU A 180 -3.11 -0.09 19.52
N CYS A 181 -4.19 -0.68 18.99
CA CYS A 181 -5.21 0.04 18.22
C CYS A 181 -6.33 0.62 19.10
N LYS A 182 -6.25 0.49 20.42
CA LYS A 182 -7.21 1.11 21.35
C LYS A 182 -7.00 2.63 21.39
N PRO A 183 -8.03 3.43 21.80
CA PRO A 183 -7.96 4.90 21.76
C PRO A 183 -6.75 5.50 22.49
N LEU A 184 -6.45 5.01 23.71
CA LEU A 184 -5.32 5.55 24.49
C LEU A 184 -3.95 5.29 23.84
N PRO A 185 -3.55 4.06 23.47
CA PRO A 185 -2.30 3.84 22.75
C PRO A 185 -2.23 4.61 21.42
N THR A 186 -3.33 4.67 20.67
CA THR A 186 -3.39 5.45 19.42
C THR A 186 -3.11 6.93 19.70
N LEU A 187 -3.73 7.52 20.73
CA LEU A 187 -3.48 8.91 21.14
C LEU A 187 -2.01 9.11 21.52
N LEU A 188 -1.42 8.20 22.30
CA LEU A 188 -0.02 8.28 22.69
C LEU A 188 0.92 8.24 21.47
N PHE A 189 0.64 7.39 20.47
CA PHE A 189 1.42 7.38 19.23
C PHE A 189 1.27 8.69 18.44
N LEU A 190 0.07 9.27 18.39
CA LEU A 190 -0.14 10.56 17.72
C LEU A 190 0.59 11.69 18.43
N VAL A 191 0.56 11.74 19.77
CA VAL A 191 1.28 12.75 20.56
C VAL A 191 2.79 12.58 20.41
N ALA A 192 3.31 11.36 20.54
CA ALA A 192 4.73 11.08 20.34
C ALA A 192 5.20 11.43 18.92
N GLY A 193 4.40 11.06 17.92
CA GLY A 193 4.69 11.40 16.52
C GLY A 193 4.68 12.91 16.29
N TYR A 194 3.70 13.63 16.84
CA TYR A 194 3.65 15.09 16.75
C TYR A 194 4.86 15.75 17.45
N ALA A 195 5.24 15.27 18.65
CA ALA A 195 6.44 15.76 19.34
C ALA A 195 7.71 15.55 18.49
N LEU A 196 7.83 14.40 17.80
CA LEU A 196 8.95 14.14 16.89
C LEU A 196 8.93 15.10 15.68
N LEU A 197 7.77 15.46 15.17
CA LEU A 197 7.66 16.46 14.10
C LEU A 197 8.14 17.85 14.56
N LEU A 198 7.85 18.24 15.80
CA LEU A 198 8.27 19.52 16.35
C LEU A 198 9.79 19.65 16.52
N ILE A 199 10.50 18.53 16.70
CA ILE A 199 11.97 18.49 16.80
C ILE A 199 12.64 18.06 15.48
N ASP A 200 11.94 18.27 14.36
CA ASP A 200 12.41 18.00 12.98
C ASP A 200 12.76 16.52 12.69
N GLN A 201 12.30 15.60 13.52
CA GLN A 201 12.39 14.16 13.27
C GLN A 201 11.26 13.66 12.38
N THR A 202 11.11 14.31 11.21
CA THR A 202 9.94 14.16 10.32
C THR A 202 9.68 12.71 9.93
N LYS A 203 10.71 11.92 9.57
CA LYS A 203 10.54 10.52 9.13
C LYS A 203 9.98 9.64 10.25
N LEU A 204 10.49 9.80 11.48
CA LEU A 204 10.01 9.05 12.64
C LEU A 204 8.63 9.55 13.08
N GLY A 205 8.41 10.86 13.11
CA GLY A 205 7.11 11.45 13.42
C GLY A 205 6.01 10.88 12.52
N LEU A 206 6.23 10.87 11.20
CA LEU A 206 5.30 10.26 10.25
C LEU A 206 5.11 8.75 10.48
N ALA A 207 6.18 8.00 10.85
CA ALA A 207 6.09 6.57 11.12
C ALA A 207 5.24 6.23 12.37
N PHE A 208 5.07 7.17 13.28
CA PHE A 208 4.12 7.05 14.41
C PHE A 208 2.71 7.51 14.02
N VAL A 209 2.58 8.65 13.36
CA VAL A 209 1.27 9.25 13.05
C VAL A 209 0.52 8.48 11.96
N VAL A 210 1.16 8.24 10.80
CA VAL A 210 0.45 7.72 9.63
C VAL A 210 -0.09 6.30 9.85
N PRO A 211 0.69 5.31 10.33
CA PRO A 211 0.15 3.97 10.56
C PRO A 211 -0.95 3.95 11.63
N SER A 212 -0.74 4.68 12.73
CA SER A 212 -1.70 4.71 13.85
C SER A 212 -3.05 5.27 13.42
N LEU A 213 -3.03 6.41 12.71
CA LEU A 213 -4.26 7.04 12.21
C LEU A 213 -4.91 6.21 11.10
N THR A 214 -4.12 5.71 10.14
CA THR A 214 -4.60 4.87 9.05
C THR A 214 -5.29 3.61 9.54
N ILE A 215 -4.68 2.89 10.50
CA ILE A 215 -5.26 1.67 11.03
C ILE A 215 -6.46 1.97 11.92
N ALA A 216 -6.41 3.01 12.76
CA ALA A 216 -7.55 3.41 13.59
C ALA A 216 -8.79 3.74 12.74
N ILE A 217 -8.65 4.53 11.67
CA ILE A 217 -9.74 4.84 10.73
C ILE A 217 -10.14 3.60 9.92
N GLY A 218 -9.16 2.81 9.48
CA GLY A 218 -9.39 1.61 8.69
C GLY A 218 -10.23 0.55 9.40
N LEU A 219 -10.09 0.44 10.72
CA LEU A 219 -10.84 -0.49 11.55
C LEU A 219 -12.29 -0.07 11.79
N GLN A 220 -12.63 1.20 11.55
CA GLN A 220 -14.01 1.68 11.64
C GLN A 220 -14.85 1.19 10.47
N SER A 221 -16.17 1.31 10.61
CA SER A 221 -17.15 0.93 9.58
C SER A 221 -18.16 2.08 9.40
N TRP A 222 -17.70 3.17 8.80
CA TRP A 222 -18.57 4.32 8.50
C TRP A 222 -19.42 4.05 7.25
N ALA A 223 -20.73 4.33 7.33
CA ALA A 223 -21.69 3.94 6.32
C ALA A 223 -21.31 4.39 4.89
N GLY A 224 -20.87 5.65 4.71
CA GLY A 224 -20.47 6.17 3.40
C GLY A 224 -19.18 5.52 2.84
N LEU A 225 -18.17 5.33 3.68
CA LEU A 225 -16.85 4.83 3.25
C LEU A 225 -16.84 3.32 2.99
N ARG A 226 -17.58 2.55 3.78
CA ARG A 226 -17.66 1.08 3.59
C ARG A 226 -18.30 0.67 2.27
N ASP A 227 -19.16 1.52 1.68
CA ASP A 227 -19.88 1.21 0.46
C ASP A 227 -19.01 1.38 -0.80
N ILE A 228 -17.87 2.06 -0.68
CA ILE A 228 -16.84 2.16 -1.72
C ILE A 228 -16.35 0.76 -2.14
N SER A 229 -16.27 -0.19 -1.21
CA SER A 229 -15.89 -1.57 -1.52
C SER A 229 -16.84 -2.29 -2.50
N ARG A 230 -18.08 -1.79 -2.70
CA ARG A 230 -19.03 -2.34 -3.68
C ARG A 230 -18.61 -2.11 -5.13
N ILE A 231 -17.90 -1.01 -5.39
CA ILE A 231 -17.41 -0.67 -6.73
C ILE A 231 -16.26 -1.58 -7.14
N GLY A 232 -15.58 -2.20 -6.17
CA GLY A 232 -14.37 -3.02 -6.35
C GLY A 232 -13.11 -2.32 -5.84
N ASP A 233 -12.01 -3.04 -5.79
CA ASP A 233 -10.73 -2.50 -5.36
C ASP A 233 -10.00 -1.82 -6.53
N LEU A 234 -10.43 -0.61 -6.88
CA LEU A 234 -9.86 0.17 -7.99
C LEU A 234 -8.53 0.82 -7.61
N SER A 235 -8.15 0.84 -6.33
CA SER A 235 -6.99 1.59 -5.84
C SER A 235 -5.68 1.17 -6.51
N TYR A 236 -5.49 -0.13 -6.73
CA TYR A 236 -4.30 -0.65 -7.38
C TYR A 236 -4.26 -0.28 -8.88
N GLY A 237 -5.39 -0.43 -9.58
CA GLY A 237 -5.52 0.00 -10.97
C GLY A 237 -5.24 1.50 -11.13
N ILE A 238 -5.84 2.36 -10.30
CA ILE A 238 -5.56 3.80 -10.32
C ILE A 238 -4.06 4.05 -10.13
N TYR A 239 -3.44 3.42 -9.14
CA TYR A 239 -2.02 3.60 -8.85
C TYR A 239 -1.11 3.28 -10.04
N ILE A 240 -1.35 2.17 -10.75
CA ILE A 240 -0.47 1.74 -11.86
C ILE A 240 -0.79 2.39 -13.21
N TYR A 241 -2.04 2.84 -13.44
CA TYR A 241 -2.43 3.45 -14.71
C TYR A 241 -2.34 4.98 -14.69
N ALA A 242 -2.38 5.64 -13.52
CA ALA A 242 -2.35 7.11 -13.42
C ALA A 242 -1.13 7.71 -14.10
N TRP A 243 0.07 7.23 -13.77
CA TRP A 243 1.31 7.79 -14.31
C TRP A 243 1.38 7.71 -15.85
N PRO A 244 1.22 6.56 -16.52
CA PRO A 244 1.26 6.50 -17.98
C PRO A 244 0.13 7.31 -18.63
N VAL A 245 -1.08 7.33 -18.09
CA VAL A 245 -2.18 8.13 -18.62
C VAL A 245 -1.85 9.62 -18.55
N GLN A 246 -1.31 10.08 -17.43
CA GLN A 246 -0.91 11.46 -17.25
C GLN A 246 0.26 11.87 -18.16
N GLN A 247 1.24 10.97 -18.36
CA GLN A 247 2.33 11.22 -19.30
C GLN A 247 1.82 11.33 -20.73
N ILE A 248 0.90 10.45 -21.14
CA ILE A 248 0.24 10.54 -22.46
C ILE A 248 -0.52 11.87 -22.58
N GLY A 249 -1.30 12.26 -21.56
CA GLY A 249 -2.00 13.51 -21.52
C GLY A 249 -1.07 14.71 -21.70
N VAL A 250 0.05 14.75 -20.98
CA VAL A 250 1.06 15.80 -21.09
C VAL A 250 1.76 15.77 -22.46
N ALA A 251 2.02 14.58 -23.03
CA ALA A 251 2.65 14.45 -24.35
C ALA A 251 1.74 14.95 -25.48
N LEU A 252 0.44 14.72 -25.40
CA LEU A 252 -0.54 15.10 -26.43
C LEU A 252 -0.99 16.57 -26.31
N MET A 253 -1.16 17.07 -25.08
CA MET A 253 -1.71 18.40 -24.82
C MET A 253 -0.63 19.45 -24.53
N GLY A 254 0.56 19.02 -24.15
CA GLY A 254 1.67 19.90 -23.77
C GLY A 254 1.72 20.20 -22.26
N ARG A 255 2.94 20.46 -21.75
CA ARG A 255 3.18 20.80 -20.33
C ARG A 255 2.55 22.12 -19.88
N GLN A 256 2.30 23.03 -20.82
CA GLN A 256 1.73 24.36 -20.53
C GLN A 256 0.21 24.31 -20.33
N THR A 257 -0.44 23.19 -20.70
CA THR A 257 -1.88 23.02 -20.48
C THR A 257 -2.23 23.22 -18.99
N PRO A 258 -3.31 23.97 -18.67
CA PRO A 258 -3.72 24.19 -17.30
C PRO A 258 -3.87 22.89 -16.49
N TYR A 259 -3.41 22.91 -15.24
CA TYR A 259 -3.39 21.73 -14.38
C TYR A 259 -4.76 21.03 -14.26
N LEU A 260 -5.83 21.82 -14.05
CA LEU A 260 -7.19 21.28 -13.93
C LEU A 260 -7.71 20.70 -15.24
N GLU A 261 -7.30 21.25 -16.37
CA GLU A 261 -7.65 20.72 -17.69
C GLU A 261 -7.00 19.35 -17.92
N LEU A 262 -5.70 19.21 -17.62
CA LEU A 262 -5.04 17.90 -17.64
C LEU A 262 -5.73 16.90 -16.71
N LEU A 263 -6.08 17.28 -15.49
CA LEU A 263 -6.79 16.40 -14.56
C LEU A 263 -8.18 16.01 -15.04
N SER A 264 -8.92 16.95 -15.68
CA SER A 264 -10.27 16.68 -16.18
C SER A 264 -10.32 15.57 -17.23
N ILE A 265 -9.20 15.31 -17.91
CA ILE A 265 -9.04 14.24 -18.90
C ILE A 265 -8.36 13.01 -18.29
N THR A 266 -7.26 13.22 -17.55
CA THR A 266 -6.44 12.10 -17.06
C THR A 266 -7.10 11.34 -15.94
N VAL A 267 -7.89 11.99 -15.07
CA VAL A 267 -8.60 11.31 -13.98
C VAL A 267 -9.68 10.36 -14.52
N PRO A 268 -10.65 10.80 -15.34
CA PRO A 268 -11.64 9.89 -15.90
C PRO A 268 -11.02 8.74 -16.71
N SER A 269 -10.00 9.04 -17.53
CA SER A 269 -9.30 8.04 -18.33
C SER A 269 -8.63 6.97 -17.43
N THR A 270 -7.98 7.41 -16.35
CA THR A 270 -7.39 6.50 -15.35
C THR A 270 -8.45 5.64 -14.67
N LEU A 271 -9.59 6.23 -14.29
CA LEU A 271 -10.70 5.50 -13.67
C LEU A 271 -11.29 4.44 -14.59
N VAL A 272 -11.48 4.76 -15.87
CA VAL A 272 -11.96 3.80 -16.87
C VAL A 272 -10.99 2.64 -17.01
N LEU A 273 -9.68 2.89 -17.13
CA LEU A 273 -8.67 1.84 -17.23
C LEU A 273 -8.58 1.00 -15.94
N ALA A 274 -8.65 1.64 -14.78
CA ALA A 274 -8.64 0.94 -13.49
C ALA A 274 -9.87 0.04 -13.33
N ALA A 275 -11.05 0.53 -13.73
CA ALA A 275 -12.28 -0.26 -13.70
C ALA A 275 -12.23 -1.43 -14.70
N ALA A 276 -11.75 -1.21 -15.92
CA ALA A 276 -11.54 -2.25 -16.92
C ALA A 276 -10.57 -3.31 -16.41
N SER A 277 -9.40 -2.90 -15.88
CA SER A 277 -8.41 -3.79 -15.28
C SER A 277 -9.00 -4.63 -14.15
N TRP A 278 -9.71 -3.99 -13.23
CA TRP A 278 -10.36 -4.69 -12.13
C TRP A 278 -11.35 -5.76 -12.60
N HIS A 279 -12.30 -5.39 -13.48
CA HIS A 279 -13.36 -6.29 -13.88
C HIS A 279 -12.89 -7.40 -14.84
N LEU A 280 -11.97 -7.09 -15.75
CA LEU A 280 -11.54 -8.01 -16.80
C LEU A 280 -10.35 -8.88 -16.36
N VAL A 281 -9.46 -8.37 -15.50
CA VAL A 281 -8.19 -9.03 -15.16
C VAL A 281 -8.11 -9.38 -13.68
N GLU A 282 -8.08 -8.38 -12.78
CA GLU A 282 -7.75 -8.58 -11.37
C GLU A 282 -8.80 -9.44 -10.64
N LYS A 283 -10.08 -9.08 -10.77
CA LYS A 283 -11.18 -9.83 -10.13
C LYS A 283 -11.24 -11.28 -10.60
N ARG A 284 -10.91 -11.54 -11.87
CA ARG A 284 -10.86 -12.91 -12.42
C ARG A 284 -9.67 -13.68 -11.85
N ALA A 285 -8.49 -13.07 -11.82
CA ALA A 285 -7.30 -13.70 -11.25
C ALA A 285 -7.46 -14.01 -9.76
N LEU A 286 -8.12 -13.13 -8.99
CA LEU A 286 -8.36 -13.34 -7.57
C LEU A 286 -9.30 -14.51 -7.26
N ARG A 287 -10.05 -15.06 -8.24
CA ARG A 287 -10.83 -16.30 -8.06
C ARG A 287 -9.93 -17.53 -7.87
N PHE A 288 -8.71 -17.49 -8.38
CA PHE A 288 -7.70 -18.55 -8.20
C PHE A 288 -6.93 -18.42 -6.89
N LYS A 289 -7.30 -17.48 -6.04
CA LYS A 289 -6.65 -17.27 -4.74
C LYS A 289 -6.85 -18.50 -3.85
N PRO A 290 -5.76 -19.13 -3.33
CA PRO A 290 -5.86 -20.28 -2.47
C PRO A 290 -6.74 -19.98 -1.24
N SER A 291 -7.69 -20.90 -0.94
CA SER A 291 -8.51 -20.80 0.26
C SER A 291 -7.65 -20.83 1.51
N GLN A 292 -8.05 -20.09 2.53
CA GLN A 292 -7.37 -20.14 3.83
C GLN A 292 -7.84 -21.39 4.55
N ARG A 293 -6.90 -22.23 5.03
CA ARG A 293 -7.22 -23.37 5.86
C ARG A 293 -7.77 -22.86 7.19
N HIS A 294 -9.04 -23.13 7.49
CA HIS A 294 -9.53 -22.97 8.85
C HIS A 294 -8.79 -24.01 9.70
N GLN A 295 -7.96 -23.57 10.63
CA GLN A 295 -7.59 -24.44 11.75
C GLN A 295 -8.87 -24.62 12.56
N ASN A 296 -9.54 -25.74 12.40
CA ASN A 296 -10.46 -26.23 13.40
C ASN A 296 -9.57 -26.52 14.63
N VAL A 297 -9.58 -25.60 15.58
CA VAL A 297 -9.24 -25.93 16.96
C VAL A 297 -10.38 -26.83 17.40
N GLU A 298 -10.21 -28.14 17.21
CA GLU A 298 -10.98 -29.11 17.97
C GLU A 298 -10.65 -28.81 19.42
N ALA A 299 -11.58 -28.18 20.09
CA ALA A 299 -11.64 -28.17 21.54
C ALA A 299 -11.66 -29.65 21.93
N GLY A 300 -10.55 -30.16 22.48
CA GLY A 300 -10.45 -31.51 22.98
C GLY A 300 -11.61 -31.77 23.93
N GLY A 301 -12.57 -32.54 23.44
CA GLY A 301 -13.62 -33.11 24.28
C GLY A 301 -12.97 -33.99 25.32
N VAL A 302 -12.92 -33.49 26.54
CA VAL A 302 -12.74 -34.35 27.72
C VAL A 302 -13.98 -35.22 27.76
N ASN A 303 -13.83 -36.47 27.31
CA ASN A 303 -14.80 -37.54 27.60
C ASN A 303 -14.83 -37.74 29.11
N VAL A 304 -15.80 -37.14 29.76
CA VAL A 304 -16.19 -37.52 31.11
C VAL A 304 -16.94 -38.88 30.97
N VAL A 305 -16.26 -39.93 31.31
CA VAL A 305 -16.88 -41.24 31.49
C VAL A 305 -17.82 -41.12 32.71
N PRO A 306 -19.12 -41.44 32.62
CA PRO A 306 -19.96 -41.53 33.78
C PRO A 306 -19.61 -42.85 34.50
N GLU A 307 -19.06 -42.75 35.70
CA GLU A 307 -19.04 -43.84 36.64
C GLU A 307 -20.47 -44.13 37.10
N GLY A 308 -20.87 -45.39 36.98
CA GLY A 308 -22.15 -45.95 37.32
C GLY A 308 -22.43 -46.11 38.82
#